data_b242504ec97998d73ba881cf716ca7d6
#
_entry.id   b242504ec97998d73ba881cf716ca7d6
#
_cell.length_a   1.000
_cell.length_b   1.000
_cell.length_c   1.000
_cell.angle_alpha   90.00
_cell.angle_beta   90.00
_cell.angle_gamma   90.00
#
_symmetry.space_group_name_H-M   'P 1'
#
loop_
_entity.id
_entity.type
_entity.pdbx_description
1 polymer ?
#
loop_
_entity_poly.entity_id
_entity_poly.type
_entity_poly.pdbx_seq_one_letter_code
_entity_poly.pdbx_strand_id
1 'polypeptide(L)'
;MISAAIIIERTEIRLGGAERSIAELMDELQTQGIRARILAAAGTPAENIAVLCSNQPTHRIQLSVFEKALLSHLADNHYDIVHSVLPFAFADIYQPRGGSYKEAMLQNAASYTNPALAQWKRWTHFFNRRRTACLYAEQALCRPTEHTIVAALSDYVKQQFIRHYQLSENRIAVIPNGINIHRSATHENGETFRQSLCTNTALKDYPNPVLFLFAANNFRLKGLREAISSMQIVIRQHPESPAFLIVAGSDDPTRYQIQAKMQGVEKRVLFLGAQGNLGSAIAGCDATILPTWYDPCSRFILEALAANKPVITTRFNGASEQYQDGKHGFIIKRPCTVRLADAINALCDTATRQSCVEAIRHDNLKEQVSITRHVGQLRHLYDIILTQKKG
;
A
#
# COMPACT_ATOMS: atom_id res chain seq x y z
N MET A 1 -27.10 7.18 15.23
CA MET A 1 -25.64 7.01 15.15
C MET A 1 -25.41 5.63 14.53
N ILE A 2 -24.65 5.54 13.44
CA ILE A 2 -24.38 4.26 12.75
C ILE A 2 -23.48 3.40 13.62
N SER A 3 -23.82 2.11 13.81
CA SER A 3 -22.98 1.10 14.43
C SER A 3 -22.34 0.21 13.35
N ALA A 4 -21.00 0.05 13.37
CA ALA A 4 -20.29 -0.72 12.35
C ALA A 4 -19.37 -1.78 12.98
N ALA A 5 -19.44 -3.02 12.47
CA ALA A 5 -18.48 -4.06 12.74
C ALA A 5 -17.38 -4.03 11.68
N ILE A 6 -16.11 -3.86 12.09
CA ILE A 6 -14.95 -3.87 11.20
C ILE A 6 -14.21 -5.20 11.38
N ILE A 7 -14.32 -6.10 10.42
CA ILE A 7 -13.75 -7.45 10.49
C ILE A 7 -12.34 -7.46 9.94
N ILE A 8 -11.37 -7.88 10.77
CA ILE A 8 -9.96 -8.00 10.40
C ILE A 8 -9.40 -9.33 10.89
N GLU A 9 -8.24 -9.75 10.37
CA GLU A 9 -7.63 -11.00 10.85
C GLU A 9 -6.91 -10.80 12.18
N ARG A 10 -6.11 -9.73 12.32
CA ARG A 10 -5.26 -9.47 13.49
C ARG A 10 -5.21 -7.99 13.81
N THR A 11 -5.03 -7.66 15.09
CA THR A 11 -5.03 -6.26 15.58
C THR A 11 -3.64 -5.67 15.79
N GLU A 12 -2.55 -6.45 15.68
CA GLU A 12 -1.19 -5.98 15.97
C GLU A 12 -0.66 -5.02 14.89
N ILE A 13 -0.62 -3.74 15.20
CA ILE A 13 -0.20 -2.64 14.30
C ILE A 13 1.23 -2.84 13.75
N ARG A 14 2.12 -3.50 14.54
CA ARG A 14 3.51 -3.75 14.14
C ARG A 14 3.64 -4.75 12.99
N LEU A 15 2.58 -5.50 12.67
CA LEU A 15 2.62 -6.53 11.62
C LEU A 15 2.61 -5.96 10.19
N GLY A 16 2.10 -4.73 9.98
CA GLY A 16 2.13 -4.13 8.66
C GLY A 16 1.30 -2.86 8.47
N GLY A 17 1.28 -2.39 7.22
CA GLY A 17 0.55 -1.18 6.85
C GLY A 17 -0.99 -1.36 6.86
N ALA A 18 -1.49 -2.60 6.73
CA ALA A 18 -2.93 -2.88 6.76
C ALA A 18 -3.49 -2.69 8.17
N GLU A 19 -2.81 -3.22 9.18
CA GLU A 19 -3.21 -3.11 10.59
C GLU A 19 -3.13 -1.65 11.06
N ARG A 20 -2.07 -0.92 10.69
CA ARG A 20 -1.95 0.53 10.95
C ARG A 20 -3.07 1.32 10.29
N SER A 21 -3.42 0.99 9.05
CA SER A 21 -4.50 1.63 8.32
C SER A 21 -5.87 1.45 8.99
N ILE A 22 -6.11 0.28 9.61
CA ILE A 22 -7.37 0.03 10.35
C ILE A 22 -7.43 0.86 11.64
N ALA A 23 -6.31 1.00 12.37
CA ALA A 23 -6.29 1.84 13.56
C ALA A 23 -6.63 3.31 13.21
N GLU A 24 -6.01 3.85 12.15
CA GLU A 24 -6.31 5.21 11.68
C GLU A 24 -7.76 5.34 11.16
N LEU A 25 -8.30 4.29 10.54
CA LEU A 25 -9.70 4.23 10.12
C LEU A 25 -10.64 4.30 11.33
N MET A 26 -10.37 3.55 12.40
CA MET A 26 -11.20 3.54 13.61
C MET A 26 -11.26 4.91 14.29
N ASP A 27 -10.10 5.57 14.45
CA ASP A 27 -10.00 6.91 15.00
C ASP A 27 -10.88 7.90 14.21
N GLU A 28 -10.77 7.86 12.87
CA GLU A 28 -11.52 8.78 12.00
C GLU A 28 -13.01 8.46 11.92
N LEU A 29 -13.42 7.17 11.93
CA LEU A 29 -14.83 6.77 11.99
C LEU A 29 -15.50 7.34 13.25
N GLN A 30 -14.84 7.28 14.39
CA GLN A 30 -15.33 7.85 15.65
C GLN A 30 -15.47 9.37 15.54
N THR A 31 -14.50 10.06 14.95
CA THR A 31 -14.56 11.51 14.71
C THR A 31 -15.75 11.90 13.84
N GLN A 32 -16.13 11.07 12.88
CA GLN A 32 -17.29 11.29 12.01
C GLN A 32 -18.62 10.75 12.58
N GLY A 33 -18.65 10.38 13.87
CA GLY A 33 -19.87 9.97 14.57
C GLY A 33 -20.35 8.55 14.24
N ILE A 34 -19.46 7.67 13.75
CA ILE A 34 -19.73 6.25 13.53
C ILE A 34 -19.16 5.45 14.70
N ARG A 35 -20.01 4.72 15.43
CA ARG A 35 -19.57 3.81 16.49
C ARG A 35 -19.08 2.50 15.88
N ALA A 36 -17.78 2.39 15.66
CA ALA A 36 -17.17 1.21 15.09
C ALA A 36 -16.57 0.28 16.17
N ARG A 37 -16.67 -1.03 15.96
CA ARG A 37 -16.01 -2.07 16.76
C ARG A 37 -15.23 -3.01 15.85
N ILE A 38 -13.99 -3.30 16.22
CA ILE A 38 -13.17 -4.30 15.52
C ILE A 38 -13.57 -5.69 15.99
N LEU A 39 -13.81 -6.60 15.04
CA LEU A 39 -13.96 -8.03 15.26
C LEU A 39 -12.74 -8.72 14.65
N ALA A 40 -11.85 -9.22 15.50
CA ALA A 40 -10.58 -9.81 15.08
C ALA A 40 -10.54 -11.31 15.36
N ALA A 41 -9.88 -12.08 14.47
CA ALA A 41 -9.62 -13.49 14.73
C ALA A 41 -8.58 -13.68 15.84
N ALA A 42 -7.52 -12.84 15.83
CA ALA A 42 -6.46 -12.91 16.83
C ALA A 42 -5.97 -11.50 17.20
N GLY A 43 -5.55 -11.32 18.46
CA GLY A 43 -5.07 -10.04 18.93
C GLY A 43 -5.20 -9.85 20.43
N THR A 44 -5.06 -8.59 20.85
CA THR A 44 -5.29 -8.18 22.24
C THR A 44 -6.66 -7.52 22.34
N PRO A 45 -7.58 -8.01 23.20
CA PRO A 45 -8.89 -7.39 23.41
C PRO A 45 -8.74 -5.96 23.99
N ALA A 46 -9.65 -5.07 23.57
CA ALA A 46 -9.79 -3.71 24.10
C ALA A 46 -11.27 -3.29 24.07
N GLU A 47 -11.61 -2.12 24.56
CA GLU A 47 -12.98 -1.63 24.63
C GLU A 47 -13.71 -1.70 23.29
N ASN A 48 -13.03 -1.25 22.21
CA ASN A 48 -13.54 -1.25 20.83
C ASN A 48 -13.04 -2.44 19.98
N ILE A 49 -12.39 -3.46 20.61
CA ILE A 49 -11.82 -4.63 19.93
C ILE A 49 -12.32 -5.92 20.60
N ALA A 50 -13.10 -6.71 19.87
CA ALA A 50 -13.46 -8.07 20.24
C ALA A 50 -12.55 -9.05 19.52
N VAL A 51 -11.84 -9.90 20.27
CA VAL A 51 -11.01 -10.99 19.74
C VAL A 51 -11.80 -12.30 19.88
N LEU A 52 -12.10 -12.96 18.77
CA LEU A 52 -13.07 -14.06 18.73
C LEU A 52 -12.44 -15.45 18.79
N CYS A 53 -11.15 -15.61 18.47
CA CYS A 53 -10.55 -16.93 18.38
C CYS A 53 -9.28 -17.11 19.22
N SER A 54 -8.36 -16.13 19.25
CA SER A 54 -7.08 -16.28 19.97
C SER A 54 -6.57 -14.95 20.50
N ASN A 55 -6.21 -14.91 21.77
CA ASN A 55 -5.57 -13.73 22.39
C ASN A 55 -4.06 -13.62 22.07
N GLN A 56 -3.52 -14.49 21.22
CA GLN A 56 -2.13 -14.41 20.75
C GLN A 56 -2.08 -13.60 19.44
N PRO A 57 -1.50 -12.38 19.42
CA PRO A 57 -1.58 -11.46 18.29
C PRO A 57 -0.95 -11.98 16.99
N THR A 58 0.03 -12.89 17.08
CA THR A 58 0.72 -13.48 15.93
C THR A 58 0.06 -14.76 15.41
N HIS A 59 -0.91 -15.31 16.16
CA HIS A 59 -1.55 -16.56 15.79
C HIS A 59 -2.39 -16.42 14.50
N ARG A 60 -2.23 -17.35 13.58
CA ARG A 60 -3.01 -17.41 12.34
C ARG A 60 -4.15 -18.39 12.47
N ILE A 61 -5.36 -17.88 12.36
CA ILE A 61 -6.59 -18.66 12.44
C ILE A 61 -7.03 -19.08 11.03
N GLN A 62 -7.57 -20.28 10.89
CA GLN A 62 -8.20 -20.73 9.64
C GLN A 62 -9.43 -19.87 9.35
N LEU A 63 -9.63 -19.51 8.06
CA LEU A 63 -10.72 -18.63 7.64
C LEU A 63 -12.10 -19.16 8.08
N SER A 64 -12.35 -20.48 7.92
CA SER A 64 -13.61 -21.12 8.30
C SER A 64 -13.86 -21.16 9.82
N VAL A 65 -12.81 -21.22 10.64
CA VAL A 65 -12.93 -21.16 12.10
C VAL A 65 -13.34 -19.73 12.51
N PHE A 66 -12.68 -18.73 11.92
CA PHE A 66 -13.02 -17.34 12.18
C PHE A 66 -14.42 -16.98 11.68
N GLU A 67 -14.81 -17.48 10.51
CA GLU A 67 -16.16 -17.29 9.95
C GLU A 67 -17.25 -17.78 10.90
N LYS A 68 -17.09 -18.99 11.47
CA LYS A 68 -18.03 -19.54 12.45
C LYS A 68 -18.13 -18.67 13.71
N ALA A 69 -16.98 -18.21 14.23
CA ALA A 69 -16.95 -17.34 15.41
C ALA A 69 -17.61 -15.98 15.12
N LEU A 70 -17.42 -15.42 13.92
CA LEU A 70 -18.07 -14.19 13.47
C LEU A 70 -19.59 -14.36 13.39
N LEU A 71 -20.08 -15.42 12.74
CA LEU A 71 -21.52 -15.67 12.61
C LEU A 71 -22.19 -15.84 13.97
N SER A 72 -21.54 -16.56 14.91
CA SER A 72 -22.04 -16.66 16.30
C SER A 72 -22.09 -15.30 16.98
N HIS A 73 -21.02 -14.50 16.85
CA HIS A 73 -20.97 -13.16 17.47
C HIS A 73 -22.04 -12.21 16.87
N LEU A 74 -22.25 -12.25 15.57
CA LEU A 74 -23.23 -11.40 14.87
C LEU A 74 -24.68 -11.82 15.15
N ALA A 75 -24.93 -13.08 15.54
CA ALA A 75 -26.25 -13.53 15.98
C ALA A 75 -26.66 -12.89 17.33
N ASP A 76 -25.69 -12.68 18.21
CA ASP A 76 -25.92 -12.10 19.55
C ASP A 76 -25.74 -10.57 19.59
N ASN A 77 -25.12 -9.98 18.57
CA ASN A 77 -24.78 -8.55 18.54
C ASN A 77 -25.19 -7.91 17.22
N HIS A 78 -26.06 -6.92 17.31
CA HIS A 78 -26.52 -6.20 16.13
C HIS A 78 -25.57 -5.06 15.73
N TYR A 79 -25.26 -4.97 14.43
CA TYR A 79 -24.55 -3.86 13.79
C TYR A 79 -25.34 -3.40 12.56
N ASP A 80 -25.40 -2.10 12.32
CA ASP A 80 -26.06 -1.54 11.14
C ASP A 80 -25.27 -1.90 9.86
N ILE A 81 -23.93 -1.92 9.96
CA ILE A 81 -22.99 -2.24 8.88
C ILE A 81 -21.97 -3.29 9.32
N VAL A 82 -21.76 -4.30 8.49
CA VAL A 82 -20.68 -5.28 8.59
C VAL A 82 -19.67 -5.04 7.49
N HIS A 83 -18.51 -4.45 7.83
CA HIS A 83 -17.44 -4.10 6.90
C HIS A 83 -16.23 -5.02 7.12
N SER A 84 -15.90 -5.85 6.14
CA SER A 84 -14.83 -6.83 6.22
C SER A 84 -13.63 -6.47 5.32
N VAL A 85 -12.41 -6.70 5.82
CA VAL A 85 -11.20 -6.73 4.97
C VAL A 85 -10.87 -8.13 4.47
N LEU A 86 -11.65 -9.13 4.91
CA LEU A 86 -11.58 -10.53 4.45
C LEU A 86 -12.80 -10.85 3.59
N PRO A 87 -12.71 -11.80 2.65
CA PRO A 87 -13.77 -12.07 1.69
C PRO A 87 -14.90 -12.93 2.27
N PHE A 88 -15.70 -12.35 3.17
CA PHE A 88 -16.89 -12.99 3.73
C PHE A 88 -18.15 -12.49 3.00
N ALA A 89 -18.92 -13.41 2.41
CA ALA A 89 -20.13 -13.11 1.63
C ALA A 89 -21.29 -12.57 2.48
N PHE A 90 -21.28 -12.82 3.81
CA PHE A 90 -22.27 -12.25 4.73
C PHE A 90 -22.01 -10.79 5.11
N ALA A 91 -20.84 -10.23 4.76
CA ALA A 91 -20.54 -8.83 5.04
C ALA A 91 -21.25 -7.91 4.03
N ASP A 92 -21.68 -6.74 4.49
CA ASP A 92 -22.24 -5.70 3.60
C ASP A 92 -21.19 -5.15 2.65
N ILE A 93 -19.96 -5.00 3.17
CA ILE A 93 -18.82 -4.44 2.43
C ILE A 93 -17.61 -5.35 2.58
N TYR A 94 -16.97 -5.63 1.46
CA TYR A 94 -15.64 -6.23 1.39
C TYR A 94 -14.64 -5.20 0.89
N GLN A 95 -13.69 -4.79 1.72
CA GLN A 95 -12.60 -3.89 1.33
C GLN A 95 -11.28 -4.65 1.21
N PRO A 96 -10.90 -5.10 0.01
CA PRO A 96 -9.70 -5.91 -0.23
C PRO A 96 -8.43 -5.08 -0.07
N ARG A 97 -7.88 -4.98 1.15
CA ARG A 97 -6.65 -4.22 1.44
C ARG A 97 -5.42 -4.73 0.67
N GLY A 98 -5.41 -6.00 0.31
CA GLY A 98 -4.39 -6.63 -0.55
C GLY A 98 -4.74 -6.63 -2.04
N GLY A 99 -5.86 -6.01 -2.44
CA GLY A 99 -6.45 -6.16 -3.77
C GLY A 99 -7.03 -7.55 -4.00
N SER A 100 -7.38 -7.89 -5.24
CA SER A 100 -7.88 -9.23 -5.59
C SER A 100 -6.82 -10.30 -5.34
N TYR A 101 -7.20 -11.39 -4.66
CA TYR A 101 -6.30 -12.51 -4.41
C TYR A 101 -5.77 -13.12 -5.71
N LYS A 102 -6.59 -13.21 -6.74
CA LYS A 102 -6.20 -13.76 -8.05
C LYS A 102 -5.14 -12.91 -8.73
N GLU A 103 -5.34 -11.59 -8.80
CA GLU A 103 -4.36 -10.69 -9.39
C GLU A 103 -3.06 -10.64 -8.57
N ALA A 104 -3.16 -10.56 -7.24
CA ALA A 104 -2.01 -10.57 -6.35
C ALA A 104 -1.12 -11.81 -6.55
N MET A 105 -1.72 -12.98 -6.78
CA MET A 105 -0.99 -14.23 -7.09
C MET A 105 -0.30 -14.15 -8.46
N LEU A 106 -0.97 -13.64 -9.48
CA LEU A 106 -0.42 -13.51 -10.84
C LEU A 106 0.75 -12.54 -10.87
N GLN A 107 0.60 -11.37 -10.27
CA GLN A 107 1.64 -10.34 -10.24
C GLN A 107 2.82 -10.72 -9.34
N ASN A 108 2.56 -11.45 -8.23
CA ASN A 108 3.63 -12.02 -7.43
C ASN A 108 4.49 -12.99 -8.25
N ALA A 109 3.88 -13.83 -9.07
CA ALA A 109 4.61 -14.72 -9.97
C ALA A 109 5.37 -13.94 -11.06
N ALA A 110 4.76 -12.91 -11.65
CA ALA A 110 5.38 -12.07 -12.68
C ALA A 110 6.62 -11.31 -12.18
N SER A 111 6.73 -11.05 -10.86
CA SER A 111 7.88 -10.36 -10.26
C SER A 111 9.16 -11.21 -10.18
N TYR A 112 9.11 -12.50 -10.54
CA TYR A 112 10.30 -13.34 -10.66
C TYR A 112 10.95 -13.15 -12.04
N THR A 113 12.27 -12.99 -12.07
CA THR A 113 13.06 -12.81 -13.29
C THR A 113 13.17 -14.04 -14.16
N ASN A 114 13.29 -15.21 -13.51
CA ASN A 114 13.42 -16.47 -14.20
C ASN A 114 12.02 -16.94 -14.64
N PRO A 115 11.75 -17.06 -15.97
CA PRO A 115 10.46 -17.48 -16.49
C PRO A 115 10.02 -18.85 -15.96
N ALA A 116 10.94 -19.81 -15.82
CA ALA A 116 10.65 -21.14 -15.29
C ALA A 116 10.23 -21.04 -13.82
N LEU A 117 10.92 -20.22 -13.02
CA LEU A 117 10.56 -19.99 -11.62
C LEU A 117 9.22 -19.24 -11.50
N ALA A 118 8.95 -18.27 -12.37
CA ALA A 118 7.67 -17.57 -12.44
C ALA A 118 6.53 -18.54 -12.75
N GLN A 119 6.72 -19.41 -13.75
CA GLN A 119 5.76 -20.46 -14.10
C GLN A 119 5.56 -21.46 -12.96
N TRP A 120 6.65 -21.95 -12.36
CA TRP A 120 6.57 -22.85 -11.20
C TRP A 120 5.82 -22.20 -10.02
N LYS A 121 6.06 -20.92 -9.74
CA LYS A 121 5.33 -20.16 -8.71
C LYS A 121 3.85 -20.01 -9.03
N ARG A 122 3.46 -19.89 -10.30
CA ARG A 122 2.04 -19.89 -10.70
C ARG A 122 1.33 -21.20 -10.35
N TRP A 123 2.03 -22.32 -10.46
CA TRP A 123 1.48 -23.64 -10.11
C TRP A 123 1.51 -23.90 -8.60
N THR A 124 2.55 -23.47 -7.90
CA THR A 124 2.72 -23.75 -6.47
C THR A 124 1.90 -22.85 -5.55
N HIS A 125 1.22 -21.84 -6.06
CA HIS A 125 0.32 -20.98 -5.25
C HIS A 125 -0.80 -21.80 -4.58
N PHE A 126 -1.28 -22.84 -5.19
CA PHE A 126 -2.33 -23.71 -4.64
C PHE A 126 -1.91 -24.48 -3.39
N PHE A 127 -0.61 -24.65 -3.14
CA PHE A 127 -0.12 -25.28 -1.91
C PHE A 127 -0.22 -24.37 -0.67
N ASN A 128 -0.44 -23.07 -0.84
CA ASN A 128 -0.73 -22.19 0.28
C ASN A 128 -2.21 -22.24 0.63
N ARG A 129 -2.58 -23.19 1.52
CA ARG A 129 -3.97 -23.46 1.93
C ARG A 129 -4.76 -22.19 2.28
N ARG A 130 -4.13 -21.24 2.97
CA ARG A 130 -4.81 -19.99 3.37
C ARG A 130 -5.12 -19.10 2.17
N ARG A 131 -4.15 -18.86 1.28
CA ARG A 131 -4.37 -18.05 0.07
C ARG A 131 -5.43 -18.69 -0.82
N THR A 132 -5.41 -20.01 -0.93
CA THR A 132 -6.39 -20.77 -1.69
C THR A 132 -7.78 -20.65 -1.07
N ALA A 133 -7.91 -20.74 0.26
CA ALA A 133 -9.18 -20.53 0.95
C ALA A 133 -9.73 -19.10 0.72
N CYS A 134 -8.88 -18.07 0.84
CA CYS A 134 -9.29 -16.70 0.56
C CYS A 134 -9.67 -16.48 -0.91
N LEU A 135 -8.97 -17.12 -1.87
CA LEU A 135 -9.30 -17.06 -3.30
C LEU A 135 -10.69 -17.64 -3.56
N TYR A 136 -11.00 -18.81 -2.99
CA TYR A 136 -12.33 -19.42 -3.14
C TYR A 136 -13.43 -18.62 -2.44
N ALA A 137 -13.14 -18.06 -1.27
CA ALA A 137 -14.08 -17.17 -0.57
C ALA A 137 -14.34 -15.89 -1.38
N GLU A 138 -13.32 -15.27 -1.98
CA GLU A 138 -13.46 -14.10 -2.87
C GLU A 138 -14.28 -14.46 -4.13
N GLN A 139 -14.05 -15.63 -4.70
CA GLN A 139 -14.84 -16.12 -5.84
C GLN A 139 -16.31 -16.38 -5.45
N ALA A 140 -16.57 -16.93 -4.26
CA ALA A 140 -17.92 -17.13 -3.75
C ALA A 140 -18.65 -15.82 -3.52
N LEU A 141 -18.00 -14.83 -2.85
CA LEU A 141 -18.53 -13.50 -2.62
C LEU A 141 -18.91 -12.77 -3.93
N CYS A 142 -18.18 -13.03 -5.02
CA CYS A 142 -18.43 -12.40 -6.32
C CYS A 142 -19.57 -13.06 -7.13
N ARG A 143 -20.24 -14.09 -6.63
CA ARG A 143 -21.37 -14.71 -7.33
C ARG A 143 -22.53 -13.72 -7.52
N PRO A 144 -23.33 -13.86 -8.59
CA PRO A 144 -24.47 -12.97 -8.85
C PRO A 144 -25.54 -12.99 -7.74
N THR A 145 -25.64 -14.07 -6.98
CA THR A 145 -26.60 -14.24 -5.87
C THR A 145 -26.22 -13.48 -4.60
N GLU A 146 -24.97 -13.03 -4.51
CA GLU A 146 -24.46 -12.32 -3.33
C GLU A 146 -24.69 -10.81 -3.44
N HIS A 147 -24.81 -10.13 -2.30
CA HIS A 147 -25.13 -8.72 -2.23
C HIS A 147 -23.97 -7.85 -1.73
N THR A 148 -22.88 -8.45 -1.25
CA THR A 148 -21.71 -7.75 -0.74
C THR A 148 -21.15 -6.76 -1.77
N ILE A 149 -20.95 -5.52 -1.36
CA ILE A 149 -20.32 -4.49 -2.18
C ILE A 149 -18.79 -4.55 -1.98
N VAL A 150 -18.05 -4.56 -3.08
CA VAL A 150 -16.59 -4.49 -3.04
C VAL A 150 -16.16 -3.02 -3.00
N ALA A 151 -15.57 -2.57 -1.88
CA ALA A 151 -14.95 -1.27 -1.77
C ALA A 151 -13.50 -1.34 -2.29
N ALA A 152 -13.33 -1.21 -3.61
CA ALA A 152 -12.04 -1.30 -4.28
C ALA A 152 -11.16 -0.08 -3.94
N LEU A 153 -9.85 -0.31 -3.67
CA LEU A 153 -8.92 0.77 -3.29
C LEU A 153 -8.43 1.62 -4.47
N SER A 154 -8.83 1.29 -5.69
CA SER A 154 -8.47 1.98 -6.92
C SER A 154 -9.29 1.44 -8.09
N ASP A 155 -9.35 2.16 -9.21
CA ASP A 155 -9.88 1.64 -10.47
C ASP A 155 -9.08 0.42 -10.93
N TYR A 156 -7.76 0.40 -10.70
CA TYR A 156 -6.92 -0.76 -10.97
C TYR A 156 -7.44 -2.02 -10.24
N VAL A 157 -7.86 -1.90 -8.96
CA VAL A 157 -8.48 -3.01 -8.21
C VAL A 157 -9.89 -3.31 -8.72
N LYS A 158 -10.73 -2.30 -9.03
CA LYS A 158 -12.06 -2.48 -9.64
C LYS A 158 -11.98 -3.34 -10.89
N GLN A 159 -11.05 -3.02 -11.80
CA GLN A 159 -10.84 -3.77 -13.04
C GLN A 159 -10.40 -5.23 -12.81
N GLN A 160 -9.74 -5.53 -11.69
CA GLN A 160 -9.40 -6.91 -11.33
C GLN A 160 -10.65 -7.73 -11.00
N PHE A 161 -11.59 -7.17 -10.23
CA PHE A 161 -12.84 -7.84 -9.89
C PHE A 161 -13.73 -8.05 -11.11
N ILE A 162 -13.83 -7.08 -12.00
CA ILE A 162 -14.57 -7.22 -13.27
C ILE A 162 -13.93 -8.31 -14.14
N ARG A 163 -12.61 -8.26 -14.34
CA ARG A 163 -11.87 -9.20 -15.22
C ARG A 163 -11.86 -10.62 -14.72
N HIS A 164 -11.62 -10.82 -13.42
CA HIS A 164 -11.40 -12.15 -12.86
C HIS A 164 -12.66 -12.85 -12.40
N TYR A 165 -13.66 -12.09 -11.97
CA TYR A 165 -14.89 -12.62 -11.37
C TYR A 165 -16.16 -12.19 -12.08
N GLN A 166 -16.04 -11.36 -13.11
CA GLN A 166 -17.19 -10.80 -13.84
C GLN A 166 -18.18 -10.08 -12.91
N LEU A 167 -17.63 -9.48 -11.82
CA LEU A 167 -18.44 -8.76 -10.85
C LEU A 167 -19.04 -7.54 -11.51
N SER A 168 -20.35 -7.36 -11.35
CA SER A 168 -21.11 -6.22 -11.87
C SER A 168 -20.63 -4.91 -11.26
N GLU A 169 -20.55 -3.85 -12.07
CA GLU A 169 -20.02 -2.55 -11.64
C GLU A 169 -20.83 -1.90 -10.52
N ASN A 170 -22.14 -2.14 -10.47
CA ASN A 170 -23.03 -1.64 -9.41
C ASN A 170 -22.72 -2.24 -8.03
N ARG A 171 -21.94 -3.33 -7.97
CA ARG A 171 -21.43 -3.96 -6.75
C ARG A 171 -19.99 -3.55 -6.41
N ILE A 172 -19.45 -2.53 -7.07
CA ILE A 172 -18.08 -2.05 -6.83
C ILE A 172 -18.09 -0.55 -6.59
N ALA A 173 -17.68 -0.13 -5.41
CA ALA A 173 -17.37 1.26 -5.09
C ALA A 173 -15.86 1.47 -5.09
N VAL A 174 -15.35 2.52 -5.73
CA VAL A 174 -13.92 2.86 -5.67
C VAL A 174 -13.69 3.85 -4.54
N ILE A 175 -12.98 3.41 -3.51
CA ILE A 175 -12.68 4.20 -2.30
C ILE A 175 -11.17 4.07 -2.01
N PRO A 176 -10.34 5.00 -2.52
CA PRO A 176 -8.90 4.95 -2.35
C PRO A 176 -8.47 4.99 -0.89
N ASN A 177 -7.33 4.38 -0.56
CA ASN A 177 -6.76 4.48 0.77
C ASN A 177 -6.59 5.93 1.21
N GLY A 178 -6.76 6.16 2.51
CA GLY A 178 -6.40 7.41 3.16
C GLY A 178 -5.23 7.24 4.14
N ILE A 179 -4.58 8.33 4.44
CA ILE A 179 -3.52 8.42 5.45
C ILE A 179 -3.80 9.52 6.46
N ASN A 180 -3.30 9.37 7.68
CA ASN A 180 -3.37 10.44 8.66
C ASN A 180 -2.32 11.52 8.33
N ILE A 181 -2.76 12.61 7.72
CA ILE A 181 -1.90 13.72 7.27
C ILE A 181 -1.32 14.55 8.43
N HIS A 182 -1.86 14.41 9.65
CA HIS A 182 -1.37 15.11 10.84
C HIS A 182 -0.19 14.37 11.51
N ARG A 183 0.03 13.10 11.18
CA ARG A 183 1.18 12.29 11.63
C ARG A 183 2.38 12.39 10.71
N SER A 184 2.33 13.24 9.68
CA SER A 184 3.48 13.50 8.79
C SER A 184 4.62 14.12 9.60
N ALA A 185 5.86 13.69 9.31
CA ALA A 185 7.03 14.27 9.95
C ALA A 185 7.15 15.78 9.63
N THR A 186 7.66 16.54 10.58
CA THR A 186 7.97 17.94 10.37
C THR A 186 9.17 18.10 9.43
N HIS A 187 9.32 19.27 8.84
CA HIS A 187 10.49 19.63 8.02
C HIS A 187 11.80 19.44 8.82
N GLU A 188 11.83 19.83 10.08
CA GLU A 188 12.96 19.67 11.00
C GLU A 188 13.40 18.20 11.17
N ASN A 189 12.45 17.27 11.32
CA ASN A 189 12.76 15.84 11.38
C ASN A 189 13.35 15.32 10.07
N GLY A 190 12.94 15.88 8.94
CA GLY A 190 13.47 15.56 7.62
C GLY A 190 14.91 16.08 7.45
N GLU A 191 15.20 17.30 7.88
CA GLU A 191 16.55 17.87 7.83
C GLU A 191 17.51 17.07 8.71
N THR A 192 17.12 16.75 9.94
CA THR A 192 17.92 15.89 10.84
C THR A 192 18.22 14.53 10.21
N PHE A 193 17.23 13.90 9.59
CA PHE A 193 17.43 12.64 8.88
C PHE A 193 18.41 12.80 7.72
N ARG A 194 18.25 13.83 6.88
CA ARG A 194 19.16 14.11 5.75
C ARG A 194 20.58 14.38 6.21
N GLN A 195 20.77 15.19 7.25
CA GLN A 195 22.08 15.48 7.83
C GLN A 195 22.76 14.20 8.33
N SER A 196 22.03 13.32 9.03
CA SER A 196 22.58 12.04 9.50
C SER A 196 23.09 11.16 8.36
N LEU A 197 22.36 11.12 7.23
CA LEU A 197 22.82 10.41 6.03
C LEU A 197 24.06 11.04 5.42
N CYS A 198 24.08 12.36 5.25
CA CYS A 198 25.20 13.08 4.64
C CYS A 198 26.47 13.00 5.48
N THR A 199 26.34 12.92 6.81
CA THR A 199 27.50 12.85 7.72
C THR A 199 28.09 11.44 7.81
N ASN A 200 27.26 10.41 7.80
CA ASN A 200 27.64 9.04 8.19
C ASN A 200 27.73 8.05 7.02
N THR A 201 27.58 8.47 5.78
CA THR A 201 27.55 7.60 4.61
C THR A 201 28.44 8.09 3.48
N ALA A 202 28.44 7.36 2.35
CA ALA A 202 29.14 7.78 1.13
C ALA A 202 28.61 9.11 0.55
N LEU A 203 27.47 9.63 1.04
CA LEU A 203 26.89 10.91 0.62
C LEU A 203 27.76 12.13 0.98
N LYS A 204 28.60 12.02 2.02
CA LYS A 204 29.49 13.11 2.48
C LYS A 204 30.40 13.66 1.38
N ASP A 205 30.75 12.80 0.41
CA ASP A 205 31.69 13.15 -0.66
C ASP A 205 30.98 13.80 -1.88
N TYR A 206 29.63 13.95 -1.83
CA TYR A 206 28.84 14.49 -2.91
C TYR A 206 28.14 15.80 -2.51
N PRO A 207 28.46 16.91 -3.17
CA PRO A 207 27.72 18.15 -2.97
C PRO A 207 26.31 18.02 -3.58
N ASN A 208 25.28 18.41 -2.84
CA ASN A 208 23.88 18.44 -3.30
C ASN A 208 23.34 17.10 -3.84
N PRO A 209 23.42 15.98 -3.11
CA PRO A 209 22.89 14.71 -3.57
C PRO A 209 21.34 14.78 -3.68
N VAL A 210 20.80 14.14 -4.72
CA VAL A 210 19.34 13.98 -4.91
C VAL A 210 18.95 12.59 -4.42
N LEU A 211 18.14 12.55 -3.35
CA LEU A 211 17.81 11.34 -2.61
C LEU A 211 16.44 10.79 -3.05
N PHE A 212 16.45 9.60 -3.64
CA PHE A 212 15.25 8.85 -4.01
C PHE A 212 14.97 7.80 -2.94
N LEU A 213 13.89 7.95 -2.18
CA LEU A 213 13.51 6.97 -1.16
C LEU A 213 12.69 5.83 -1.77
N PHE A 214 13.15 4.62 -1.52
CA PHE A 214 12.40 3.38 -1.72
C PHE A 214 12.07 2.78 -0.35
N ALA A 215 10.78 2.53 -0.05
CA ALA A 215 10.39 1.92 1.22
C ALA A 215 9.39 0.78 1.04
N ALA A 216 9.73 -0.42 1.51
CA ALA A 216 8.89 -1.61 1.39
C ALA A 216 9.31 -2.75 2.33
N ASN A 217 8.36 -3.67 2.64
CA ASN A 217 8.61 -4.92 3.36
C ASN A 217 8.68 -6.15 2.43
N ASN A 218 8.59 -5.97 1.10
CA ASN A 218 8.77 -7.02 0.10
C ASN A 218 9.48 -6.41 -1.11
N PHE A 219 10.80 -6.38 -1.05
CA PHE A 219 11.65 -5.72 -2.03
C PHE A 219 11.44 -6.23 -3.45
N ARG A 220 11.23 -7.53 -3.63
CA ARG A 220 11.01 -8.13 -4.95
C ARG A 220 9.71 -7.66 -5.58
N LEU A 221 8.60 -7.78 -4.87
CA LEU A 221 7.29 -7.39 -5.38
C LEU A 221 7.19 -5.87 -5.63
N LYS A 222 7.93 -5.10 -4.84
CA LYS A 222 7.96 -3.63 -4.92
C LYS A 222 9.00 -3.09 -5.89
N GLY A 223 9.78 -3.97 -6.56
CA GLY A 223 10.62 -3.61 -7.69
C GLY A 223 11.98 -3.01 -7.33
N LEU A 224 12.56 -3.38 -6.17
CA LEU A 224 13.88 -2.88 -5.77
C LEU A 224 14.96 -3.28 -6.78
N ARG A 225 14.87 -4.47 -7.36
CA ARG A 225 15.79 -4.92 -8.41
C ARG A 225 15.79 -3.96 -9.60
N GLU A 226 14.60 -3.56 -10.03
CA GLU A 226 14.40 -2.63 -11.15
C GLU A 226 14.94 -1.24 -10.81
N ALA A 227 14.72 -0.77 -9.57
CA ALA A 227 15.24 0.51 -9.10
C ALA A 227 16.78 0.52 -9.07
N ILE A 228 17.43 -0.54 -8.59
CA ILE A 228 18.90 -0.65 -8.60
C ILE A 228 19.43 -0.69 -10.03
N SER A 229 18.82 -1.48 -10.92
CA SER A 229 19.25 -1.55 -12.31
C SER A 229 19.03 -0.24 -13.07
N SER A 230 18.03 0.57 -12.69
CA SER A 230 17.86 1.90 -13.26
C SER A 230 18.95 2.86 -12.80
N MET A 231 19.42 2.76 -11.53
CA MET A 231 20.58 3.52 -11.05
C MET A 231 21.84 3.22 -11.87
N GLN A 232 22.07 1.96 -12.25
CA GLN A 232 23.17 1.61 -13.16
C GLN A 232 23.11 2.35 -14.47
N ILE A 233 21.89 2.42 -15.09
CA ILE A 233 21.69 3.14 -16.36
C ILE A 233 21.97 4.63 -16.16
N VAL A 234 21.43 5.24 -15.10
CA VAL A 234 21.64 6.66 -14.77
C VAL A 234 23.13 6.98 -14.65
N ILE A 235 23.87 6.22 -13.85
CA ILE A 235 25.31 6.49 -13.63
C ILE A 235 26.15 6.19 -14.86
N ARG A 236 25.78 5.22 -15.68
CA ARG A 236 26.49 4.95 -16.96
C ARG A 236 26.28 6.03 -18.00
N GLN A 237 25.08 6.60 -18.07
CA GLN A 237 24.75 7.70 -18.99
C GLN A 237 25.27 9.05 -18.50
N HIS A 238 25.24 9.26 -17.17
CA HIS A 238 25.61 10.49 -16.50
C HIS A 238 26.46 10.18 -15.27
N PRO A 239 27.79 9.98 -15.39
CA PRO A 239 28.67 9.64 -14.27
C PRO A 239 28.61 10.65 -13.11
N GLU A 240 28.38 11.93 -13.43
CA GLU A 240 28.26 13.04 -12.47
C GLU A 240 26.84 13.18 -11.87
N SER A 241 25.91 12.26 -12.20
CA SER A 241 24.55 12.35 -11.68
C SER A 241 24.51 12.43 -10.16
N PRO A 242 23.75 13.37 -9.58
CA PRO A 242 23.63 13.50 -8.12
C PRO A 242 22.70 12.46 -7.49
N ALA A 243 22.17 11.49 -8.26
CA ALA A 243 21.17 10.53 -7.81
C ALA A 243 21.72 9.51 -6.81
N PHE A 244 20.96 9.31 -5.73
CA PHE A 244 21.17 8.25 -4.74
C PHE A 244 19.85 7.55 -4.44
N LEU A 245 19.89 6.21 -4.34
CA LEU A 245 18.76 5.39 -3.93
C LEU A 245 18.89 5.04 -2.44
N ILE A 246 17.94 5.47 -1.65
CA ILE A 246 17.84 5.21 -0.21
C ILE A 246 16.81 4.11 0.00
N VAL A 247 17.22 2.96 0.53
CA VAL A 247 16.37 1.77 0.67
C VAL A 247 16.02 1.55 2.13
N ALA A 248 14.74 1.63 2.47
CA ALA A 248 14.19 1.36 3.78
C ALA A 248 13.26 0.13 3.75
N GLY A 249 13.28 -0.69 4.79
CA GLY A 249 12.40 -1.84 4.94
C GLY A 249 13.03 -3.00 5.69
N SER A 250 12.20 -4.02 6.01
CA SER A 250 12.58 -5.16 6.84
C SER A 250 12.92 -6.43 6.03
N ASP A 251 12.82 -6.40 4.70
CA ASP A 251 13.19 -7.55 3.85
C ASP A 251 14.72 -7.74 3.82
N ASP A 252 15.19 -8.94 3.50
CA ASP A 252 16.61 -9.25 3.40
C ASP A 252 17.28 -8.48 2.24
N PRO A 253 18.24 -7.57 2.52
CA PRO A 253 18.89 -6.76 1.50
C PRO A 253 20.03 -7.50 0.78
N THR A 254 20.49 -8.66 1.27
CA THR A 254 21.75 -9.30 0.85
C THR A 254 21.88 -9.46 -0.66
N ARG A 255 20.88 -10.03 -1.32
CA ARG A 255 20.92 -10.22 -2.79
C ARG A 255 20.92 -8.90 -3.57
N TYR A 256 20.34 -7.84 -3.00
CA TYR A 256 20.26 -6.52 -3.64
C TYR A 256 21.56 -5.73 -3.45
N GLN A 257 22.24 -5.92 -2.31
CA GLN A 257 23.61 -5.40 -2.09
C GLN A 257 24.61 -6.05 -3.06
N ILE A 258 24.50 -7.38 -3.25
CA ILE A 258 25.28 -8.10 -4.27
C ILE A 258 24.98 -7.55 -5.67
N GLN A 259 23.71 -7.35 -6.01
CA GLN A 259 23.30 -6.78 -7.29
C GLN A 259 23.90 -5.38 -7.49
N ALA A 260 23.79 -4.49 -6.51
CA ALA A 260 24.35 -3.13 -6.57
C ALA A 260 25.87 -3.17 -6.81
N LYS A 261 26.58 -4.06 -6.11
CA LYS A 261 28.03 -4.27 -6.30
C LYS A 261 28.35 -4.80 -7.70
N MET A 262 27.65 -5.83 -8.17
CA MET A 262 27.86 -6.39 -9.52
C MET A 262 27.58 -5.36 -10.62
N GLN A 263 26.69 -4.41 -10.38
CA GLN A 263 26.31 -3.34 -11.30
C GLN A 263 27.17 -2.07 -11.12
N GLY A 264 28.11 -2.04 -10.17
CA GLY A 264 29.01 -0.90 -9.91
C GLY A 264 28.30 0.34 -9.34
N VAL A 265 27.16 0.15 -8.65
CA VAL A 265 26.39 1.23 -8.03
C VAL A 265 26.26 1.12 -6.52
N GLU A 266 27.08 0.30 -5.86
CA GLU A 266 27.02 0.07 -4.43
C GLU A 266 27.22 1.35 -3.59
N LYS A 267 27.97 2.34 -4.10
CA LYS A 267 28.14 3.64 -3.45
C LYS A 267 26.95 4.59 -3.63
N ARG A 268 26.04 4.25 -4.55
CA ARG A 268 24.84 5.04 -4.90
C ARG A 268 23.55 4.44 -4.33
N VAL A 269 23.62 3.28 -3.66
CA VAL A 269 22.47 2.58 -3.08
C VAL A 269 22.73 2.34 -1.59
N LEU A 270 21.98 3.02 -0.74
CA LEU A 270 22.13 2.97 0.71
C LEU A 270 20.99 2.17 1.34
N PHE A 271 21.32 1.11 2.09
CA PHE A 271 20.35 0.27 2.78
C PHE A 271 20.27 0.66 4.26
N LEU A 272 19.12 1.14 4.70
CA LEU A 272 18.90 1.65 6.06
C LEU A 272 18.25 0.62 7.00
N GLY A 273 17.76 -0.52 6.46
CA GLY A 273 16.93 -1.45 7.24
C GLY A 273 15.55 -0.87 7.56
N ALA A 274 14.88 -1.47 8.55
CA ALA A 274 13.57 -1.02 9.00
C ALA A 274 13.68 0.35 9.69
N GLN A 275 12.82 1.30 9.29
CA GLN A 275 12.76 2.64 9.87
C GLN A 275 11.53 2.77 10.78
N GLY A 276 11.75 3.15 12.04
CA GLY A 276 10.67 3.40 13.01
C GLY A 276 9.80 4.60 12.64
N ASN A 277 10.40 5.62 12.03
CA ASN A 277 9.71 6.82 11.54
C ASN A 277 9.98 7.02 10.04
N LEU A 278 9.14 6.43 9.21
CA LEU A 278 9.23 6.59 7.75
C LEU A 278 8.94 8.02 7.29
N GLY A 279 8.14 8.77 8.05
CA GLY A 279 7.82 10.17 7.74
C GLY A 279 9.07 11.04 7.69
N SER A 280 10.03 10.89 8.64
CA SER A 280 11.29 11.62 8.61
C SER A 280 12.14 11.29 7.38
N ALA A 281 12.15 10.01 6.97
CA ALA A 281 12.84 9.60 5.75
C ALA A 281 12.19 10.20 4.49
N ILE A 282 10.85 10.21 4.40
CA ILE A 282 10.12 10.85 3.30
C ILE A 282 10.42 12.36 3.28
N ALA A 283 10.35 13.05 4.43
CA ALA A 283 10.60 14.48 4.52
C ALA A 283 12.05 14.84 4.14
N GLY A 284 13.03 14.01 4.50
CA GLY A 284 14.45 14.24 4.25
C GLY A 284 14.95 13.86 2.86
N CYS A 285 14.17 13.10 2.08
CA CYS A 285 14.47 12.77 0.69
C CYS A 285 13.83 13.74 -0.30
N ASP A 286 14.34 13.79 -1.53
CA ASP A 286 13.90 14.71 -2.57
C ASP A 286 12.70 14.17 -3.36
N ALA A 287 12.64 12.85 -3.55
CA ALA A 287 11.57 12.16 -4.25
C ALA A 287 11.40 10.74 -3.70
N THR A 288 10.32 10.07 -4.06
CA THR A 288 10.10 8.66 -3.73
C THR A 288 10.00 7.81 -5.00
N ILE A 289 10.47 6.56 -4.91
CA ILE A 289 10.44 5.62 -6.02
C ILE A 289 9.91 4.26 -5.56
N LEU A 290 8.86 3.75 -6.20
CA LEU A 290 8.28 2.43 -5.91
C LEU A 290 7.82 1.76 -7.21
N PRO A 291 8.72 1.16 -8.00
CA PRO A 291 8.40 0.54 -9.29
C PRO A 291 7.75 -0.83 -9.10
N THR A 292 6.64 -0.87 -8.38
CA THR A 292 5.99 -2.10 -7.94
C THR A 292 5.42 -2.93 -9.09
N TRP A 293 5.45 -4.26 -8.92
CA TRP A 293 4.73 -5.23 -9.73
C TRP A 293 3.27 -5.36 -9.31
N TYR A 294 2.97 -5.03 -8.07
CA TYR A 294 1.61 -5.02 -7.54
C TYR A 294 1.49 -4.24 -6.24
N ASP A 295 0.56 -3.29 -6.22
CA ASP A 295 0.10 -2.62 -5.01
C ASP A 295 -1.34 -2.11 -5.24
N PRO A 296 -2.33 -2.52 -4.45
CA PRO A 296 -3.71 -2.06 -4.61
C PRO A 296 -3.90 -0.55 -4.47
N CYS A 297 -3.18 0.06 -3.53
CA CYS A 297 -3.08 1.50 -3.31
C CYS A 297 -2.03 1.76 -2.23
N SER A 298 -0.79 2.03 -2.64
CA SER A 298 0.37 2.15 -1.76
C SER A 298 0.25 3.34 -0.81
N ARG A 299 0.22 3.07 0.50
CA ARG A 299 0.26 4.12 1.52
C ARG A 299 1.55 4.93 1.47
N PHE A 300 2.69 4.31 1.17
CA PHE A 300 3.97 5.00 1.03
C PHE A 300 3.94 6.10 -0.04
N ILE A 301 3.28 5.85 -1.18
CA ILE A 301 3.09 6.86 -2.23
C ILE A 301 2.14 7.96 -1.74
N LEU A 302 1.04 7.63 -1.05
CA LEU A 302 0.15 8.63 -0.49
C LEU A 302 0.85 9.49 0.57
N GLU A 303 1.67 8.89 1.44
CA GLU A 303 2.47 9.58 2.44
C GLU A 303 3.49 10.54 1.79
N ALA A 304 4.09 10.15 0.65
CA ALA A 304 4.98 11.01 -0.13
C ALA A 304 4.24 12.21 -0.74
N LEU A 305 3.07 11.99 -1.36
CA LEU A 305 2.24 13.07 -1.90
C LEU A 305 1.80 14.06 -0.81
N ALA A 306 1.39 13.55 0.36
CA ALA A 306 1.02 14.40 1.50
C ALA A 306 2.21 15.21 2.05
N ALA A 307 3.44 14.71 1.88
CA ALA A 307 4.68 15.41 2.23
C ALA A 307 5.20 16.31 1.08
N ASN A 308 4.41 16.52 0.04
CA ASN A 308 4.77 17.27 -1.16
C ASN A 308 6.02 16.74 -1.88
N LYS A 309 6.23 15.41 -1.88
CA LYS A 309 7.36 14.80 -2.57
C LYS A 309 6.94 14.26 -3.93
N PRO A 310 7.66 14.57 -5.02
CA PRO A 310 7.46 13.92 -6.31
C PRO A 310 7.61 12.41 -6.20
N VAL A 311 6.82 11.67 -6.97
CA VAL A 311 6.76 10.21 -6.89
C VAL A 311 7.05 9.56 -8.23
N ILE A 312 7.77 8.43 -8.22
CA ILE A 312 7.94 7.55 -9.37
C ILE A 312 7.32 6.19 -9.01
N THR A 313 6.29 5.78 -9.73
CA THR A 313 5.69 4.44 -9.54
C THR A 313 5.20 3.85 -10.86
N THR A 314 4.53 2.70 -10.80
CA THR A 314 3.98 2.03 -11.99
C THR A 314 2.47 2.05 -12.00
N ARG A 315 1.84 1.76 -13.14
CA ARG A 315 0.39 1.55 -13.25
C ARG A 315 -0.12 0.31 -12.50
N PHE A 316 0.77 -0.55 -12.00
CA PHE A 316 0.44 -1.66 -11.11
C PHE A 316 0.32 -1.25 -9.63
N ASN A 317 0.35 0.05 -9.38
CA ASN A 317 0.09 0.66 -8.08
C ASN A 317 -1.17 1.53 -8.18
N GLY A 318 -2.26 1.14 -7.52
CA GLY A 318 -3.49 1.93 -7.54
C GLY A 318 -3.33 3.34 -6.98
N ALA A 319 -2.31 3.62 -6.17
CA ALA A 319 -2.01 4.99 -5.75
C ALA A 319 -1.57 5.90 -6.91
N SER A 320 -1.17 5.35 -8.07
CA SER A 320 -0.86 6.14 -9.28
C SER A 320 -2.07 6.92 -9.81
N GLU A 321 -3.28 6.54 -9.43
CA GLU A 321 -4.52 7.22 -9.82
C GLU A 321 -4.78 8.51 -9.01
N GLN A 322 -4.00 8.74 -7.94
CA GLN A 322 -4.15 9.92 -7.08
C GLN A 322 -3.32 11.12 -7.54
N TYR A 323 -2.59 11.00 -8.64
CA TYR A 323 -1.77 12.07 -9.18
C TYR A 323 -1.61 11.98 -10.71
N GLN A 324 -1.09 13.02 -11.35
CA GLN A 324 -0.94 13.10 -12.81
C GLN A 324 0.52 12.87 -13.22
N ASP A 325 0.69 12.00 -14.23
CA ASP A 325 1.98 11.71 -14.87
C ASP A 325 2.60 12.97 -15.50
N GLY A 326 3.89 13.19 -15.26
CA GLY A 326 4.64 14.36 -15.75
C GLY A 326 4.37 15.66 -14.98
N LYS A 327 3.32 15.74 -14.14
CA LYS A 327 2.96 16.93 -13.36
C LYS A 327 3.40 16.82 -11.91
N HIS A 328 3.09 15.71 -11.25
CA HIS A 328 3.37 15.50 -9.82
C HIS A 328 4.50 14.48 -9.60
N GLY A 329 5.02 13.92 -10.67
CA GLY A 329 5.99 12.84 -10.72
C GLY A 329 5.76 11.99 -11.96
N PHE A 330 6.21 10.72 -11.95
CA PHE A 330 6.20 9.89 -13.15
C PHE A 330 5.50 8.54 -12.90
N ILE A 331 4.65 8.12 -13.88
CA ILE A 331 3.92 6.86 -13.86
C ILE A 331 4.44 5.97 -14.99
N ILE A 332 5.16 4.92 -14.65
CA ILE A 332 5.71 3.97 -15.62
C ILE A 332 4.67 2.87 -15.92
N LYS A 333 4.48 2.51 -17.19
CA LYS A 333 3.47 1.48 -17.57
C LYS A 333 3.67 0.15 -16.87
N ARG A 334 4.92 -0.27 -16.66
CA ARG A 334 5.33 -1.50 -15.96
C ARG A 334 6.74 -1.31 -15.41
N PRO A 335 7.21 -2.12 -14.46
CA PRO A 335 8.59 -2.06 -14.01
C PRO A 335 9.55 -2.24 -15.19
N CYS A 336 10.19 -1.14 -15.61
CA CYS A 336 11.08 -1.07 -16.76
C CYS A 336 12.26 -0.18 -16.40
N THR A 337 13.46 -0.76 -16.36
CA THR A 337 14.68 -0.09 -15.88
C THR A 337 15.04 1.16 -16.68
N VAL A 338 14.86 1.14 -18.01
CA VAL A 338 15.15 2.31 -18.86
C VAL A 338 14.21 3.46 -18.53
N ARG A 339 12.90 3.22 -18.47
CA ARG A 339 11.92 4.27 -18.17
C ARG A 339 12.04 4.79 -16.72
N LEU A 340 12.47 3.95 -15.80
CA LEU A 340 12.80 4.39 -14.44
C LEU A 340 14.03 5.29 -14.43
N ALA A 341 15.06 4.96 -15.21
CA ALA A 341 16.26 5.80 -15.36
C ALA A 341 15.90 7.17 -15.96
N ASP A 342 15.05 7.22 -17.00
CA ASP A 342 14.56 8.47 -17.58
C ASP A 342 13.87 9.34 -16.51
N ALA A 343 12.98 8.73 -15.68
CA ALA A 343 12.26 9.44 -14.63
C ALA A 343 13.19 9.92 -13.48
N ILE A 344 14.20 9.11 -13.11
CA ILE A 344 15.22 9.52 -12.13
C ILE A 344 16.01 10.72 -12.66
N ASN A 345 16.50 10.65 -13.92
CA ASN A 345 17.24 11.75 -14.54
C ASN A 345 16.40 13.03 -14.60
N ALA A 346 15.12 12.94 -14.98
CA ALA A 346 14.22 14.09 -14.98
C ALA A 346 14.09 14.74 -13.60
N LEU A 347 13.97 13.95 -12.52
CA LEU A 347 13.89 14.48 -11.16
C LEU A 347 15.25 14.87 -10.56
N CYS A 348 16.37 14.54 -11.17
CA CYS A 348 17.67 15.12 -10.82
C CYS A 348 17.76 16.60 -11.22
N ASP A 349 17.04 17.02 -12.26
CA ASP A 349 16.92 18.43 -12.60
C ASP A 349 16.11 19.17 -11.53
N THR A 350 16.69 20.24 -11.00
CA THR A 350 16.11 21.01 -9.88
C THR A 350 14.83 21.73 -10.29
N ALA A 351 14.76 22.27 -11.51
CA ALA A 351 13.57 22.99 -11.99
C ALA A 351 12.39 22.02 -12.16
N THR A 352 12.61 20.88 -12.78
CA THR A 352 11.59 19.81 -12.93
C THR A 352 11.09 19.33 -11.57
N ARG A 353 12.00 19.08 -10.63
CA ARG A 353 11.65 18.62 -9.28
C ARG A 353 10.83 19.65 -8.51
N GLN A 354 11.23 20.94 -8.56
CA GLN A 354 10.49 22.04 -7.93
C GLN A 354 9.11 22.22 -8.55
N SER A 355 9.00 22.18 -9.88
CA SER A 355 7.71 22.24 -10.58
C SER A 355 6.76 21.14 -10.12
N CYS A 356 7.24 19.91 -9.93
CA CYS A 356 6.41 18.83 -9.37
C CYS A 356 5.95 19.13 -7.94
N VAL A 357 6.84 19.65 -7.08
CA VAL A 357 6.51 20.02 -5.68
C VAL A 357 5.44 21.11 -5.65
N GLU A 358 5.58 22.13 -6.48
CA GLU A 358 4.61 23.23 -6.58
C GLU A 358 3.25 22.74 -7.09
N ALA A 359 3.25 21.88 -8.10
CA ALA A 359 2.02 21.28 -8.63
C ALA A 359 1.30 20.42 -7.58
N ILE A 360 2.03 19.60 -6.79
CA ILE A 360 1.46 18.81 -5.69
C ILE A 360 0.77 19.71 -4.66
N ARG A 361 1.41 20.82 -4.30
CA ARG A 361 0.86 21.82 -3.36
C ARG A 361 -0.34 22.54 -3.94
N HIS A 362 -0.23 23.05 -5.17
CA HIS A 362 -1.29 23.77 -5.86
C HIS A 362 -2.56 22.94 -5.99
N ASP A 363 -2.43 21.68 -6.38
CA ASP A 363 -3.55 20.75 -6.55
C ASP A 363 -4.05 20.18 -5.21
N ASN A 364 -3.44 20.59 -4.08
CA ASN A 364 -3.80 20.15 -2.73
C ASN A 364 -3.90 18.61 -2.57
N LEU A 365 -2.90 17.88 -3.12
CA LEU A 365 -2.92 16.41 -3.07
C LEU A 365 -2.89 15.87 -1.64
N LYS A 366 -2.37 16.63 -0.67
CA LYS A 366 -2.38 16.28 0.74
C LYS A 366 -3.78 15.97 1.24
N GLU A 367 -4.76 16.84 0.97
CA GLU A 367 -6.15 16.62 1.38
C GLU A 367 -6.81 15.50 0.58
N GLN A 368 -6.47 15.37 -0.70
CA GLN A 368 -7.01 14.32 -1.55
C GLN A 368 -6.63 12.91 -1.11
N VAL A 369 -5.50 12.74 -0.41
CA VAL A 369 -5.05 11.44 0.12
C VAL A 369 -5.32 11.29 1.63
N SER A 370 -6.09 12.19 2.24
CA SER A 370 -6.38 12.18 3.67
C SER A 370 -7.29 11.01 4.10
N ILE A 371 -7.14 10.58 5.34
CA ILE A 371 -8.02 9.58 5.97
C ILE A 371 -9.44 10.14 6.12
N THR A 372 -9.58 11.45 6.32
CA THR A 372 -10.87 12.14 6.43
C THR A 372 -11.69 12.00 5.15
N ARG A 373 -11.05 12.20 3.98
CA ARG A 373 -11.70 11.96 2.68
C ARG A 373 -12.10 10.49 2.51
N HIS A 374 -11.19 9.56 2.83
CA HIS A 374 -11.45 8.12 2.75
C HIS A 374 -12.67 7.72 3.58
N VAL A 375 -12.75 8.17 4.84
CA VAL A 375 -13.86 7.85 5.73
C VAL A 375 -15.15 8.54 5.28
N GLY A 376 -15.08 9.77 4.76
CA GLY A 376 -16.23 10.45 4.16
C GLY A 376 -16.86 9.65 3.01
N GLN A 377 -16.03 9.06 2.14
CA GLN A 377 -16.49 8.18 1.05
C GLN A 377 -17.08 6.86 1.59
N LEU A 378 -16.46 6.26 2.62
CA LEU A 378 -17.02 5.08 3.28
C LEU A 378 -18.35 5.36 3.94
N ARG A 379 -18.48 6.49 4.63
CA ARG A 379 -19.73 6.91 5.25
C ARG A 379 -20.84 7.05 4.22
N HIS A 380 -20.58 7.69 3.09
CA HIS A 380 -21.52 7.78 1.99
C HIS A 380 -21.97 6.40 1.49
N LEU A 381 -21.04 5.45 1.35
CA LEU A 381 -21.36 4.07 0.99
C LEU A 381 -22.22 3.39 2.06
N TYR A 382 -21.94 3.61 3.36
CA TYR A 382 -22.76 3.08 4.46
C TYR A 382 -24.20 3.60 4.39
N ASP A 383 -24.38 4.91 4.14
CA ASP A 383 -25.70 5.52 4.02
C ASP A 383 -26.52 4.92 2.86
N ILE A 384 -25.88 4.65 1.71
CA ILE A 384 -26.51 3.97 0.56
C ILE A 384 -26.98 2.57 0.97
N ILE A 385 -26.12 1.77 1.58
CA ILE A 385 -26.44 0.39 2.00
C ILE A 385 -27.59 0.40 3.03
N LEU A 386 -27.54 1.30 4.01
CA LEU A 386 -28.61 1.41 5.02
C LEU A 386 -29.95 1.80 4.41
N THR A 387 -29.95 2.63 3.37
CA THR A 387 -31.18 2.98 2.64
C THR A 387 -31.73 1.77 1.90
N GLN A 388 -30.89 0.97 1.27
CA GLN A 388 -31.28 -0.27 0.58
C GLN A 388 -31.81 -1.36 1.54
N LYS A 389 -31.31 -1.43 2.78
CA LYS A 389 -31.79 -2.39 3.80
C LYS A 389 -33.16 -2.03 4.37
N LYS A 390 -33.61 -0.78 4.24
CA LYS A 390 -34.90 -0.29 4.77
C LYS A 390 -36.03 -0.32 3.75
N GLY A 391 -35.74 -0.38 2.45
CA GLY A 391 -36.68 -0.49 1.36
C GLY A 391 -36.93 -1.92 0.94
#